data_1dec1d2ae63432e9ce768ece6a6b8b0b
#
_entry.id   1dec1d2ae63432e9ce768ece6a6b8b0b
#
_cell.length_a   1.000
_cell.length_b   1.000
_cell.length_c   1.000
_cell.angle_alpha   90.00
_cell.angle_beta   90.00
_cell.angle_gamma   90.00
#
_symmetry.space_group_name_H-M   'P 1'
#
loop_
_entity.id
_entity.type
_entity.pdbx_description
1 polymer ?
#
loop_
_entity_poly.entity_id
_entity_poly.type
_entity_poly.pdbx_seq_one_letter_code
_entity_poly.pdbx_strand_id
1 'polypeptide(L)'
;MLFSFGLLAASCGKVSEAAPNAQGAPASAVNAPALPGAASFDNANYSAKIASAGPCKKDQTCSAEVVVVAKGEYHINDKYPYRFKLEDPPPVGLKYPKPVIGKEDSTMDERKVTLKVPFVPASAGEKKVAGLLSLSVCSAANCLMDKQQLDLTVKVD
;
A
#
# COMPACT_ATOMS: atom_id res chain seq x y z
N MET A 1 -82.40 -23.64 18.22
CA MET A 1 -81.64 -24.87 18.01
C MET A 1 -80.24 -24.47 18.09
N LEU A 2 -79.59 -24.54 19.25
CA LEU A 2 -78.84 -25.64 19.89
C LEU A 2 -77.76 -26.21 18.99
N PHE A 3 -76.63 -26.11 19.47
CA PHE A 3 -75.44 -26.95 19.69
C PHE A 3 -74.18 -26.16 19.39
N SER A 4 -73.38 -25.80 20.27
CA SER A 4 -72.58 -26.50 21.33
C SER A 4 -71.16 -26.85 20.85
N PHE A 5 -70.20 -26.35 21.60
CA PHE A 5 -68.90 -26.91 21.96
C PHE A 5 -67.80 -27.13 20.93
N GLY A 6 -66.67 -26.58 21.22
CA GLY A 6 -65.38 -26.99 20.70
C GLY A 6 -64.23 -26.11 21.19
N LEU A 7 -63.88 -26.24 22.46
CA LEU A 7 -62.72 -25.67 23.09
C LEU A 7 -61.52 -26.54 22.71
N LEU A 8 -60.54 -25.97 22.09
CA LEU A 8 -59.17 -26.57 22.04
C LEU A 8 -58.12 -25.47 22.16
N ALA A 9 -57.56 -25.43 23.34
CA ALA A 9 -56.34 -24.70 23.64
C ALA A 9 -55.13 -25.42 23.03
N ALA A 10 -54.27 -24.70 22.35
CA ALA A 10 -52.89 -25.10 22.11
C ALA A 10 -52.05 -23.85 21.94
N SER A 11 -51.39 -23.52 22.99
CA SER A 11 -49.94 -23.59 23.18
C SER A 11 -49.17 -22.44 22.53
N CYS A 12 -48.77 -21.53 23.40
CA CYS A 12 -47.70 -20.56 23.24
C CYS A 12 -46.44 -21.16 22.61
N GLY A 13 -46.09 -20.63 21.46
CA GLY A 13 -44.73 -20.69 20.95
C GLY A 13 -44.23 -19.26 20.82
N LYS A 14 -43.65 -18.72 21.86
CA LYS A 14 -42.80 -17.51 21.76
C LYS A 14 -41.58 -17.90 20.99
N VAL A 15 -41.56 -17.60 19.71
CA VAL A 15 -40.31 -17.54 18.95
C VAL A 15 -39.72 -16.18 19.28
N SER A 16 -38.74 -16.20 20.16
CA SER A 16 -37.87 -15.07 20.43
C SER A 16 -36.91 -14.98 19.24
N GLU A 17 -37.23 -14.08 18.35
CA GLU A 17 -36.34 -13.67 17.25
C GLU A 17 -35.21 -12.84 17.87
N ALA A 18 -34.14 -13.55 18.23
CA ALA A 18 -32.89 -12.93 18.63
C ALA A 18 -32.24 -12.33 17.39
N ALA A 19 -32.27 -11.03 17.28
CA ALA A 19 -31.44 -10.30 16.33
C ALA A 19 -29.96 -10.67 16.56
N PRO A 20 -29.20 -11.01 15.50
CA PRO A 20 -27.78 -11.19 15.65
C PRO A 20 -27.15 -9.82 15.93
N ASN A 21 -26.71 -9.64 17.15
CA ASN A 21 -25.85 -8.53 17.55
C ASN A 21 -24.55 -8.67 16.78
N ALA A 22 -24.42 -7.93 15.69
CA ALA A 22 -23.18 -7.77 14.96
C ALA A 22 -22.23 -6.91 15.81
N GLN A 23 -21.63 -7.50 16.82
CA GLN A 23 -20.43 -6.98 17.44
C GLN A 23 -19.33 -7.06 16.39
N GLY A 24 -19.05 -5.89 15.78
CA GLY A 24 -17.87 -5.71 14.97
C GLY A 24 -16.64 -6.10 15.79
N ALA A 25 -16.08 -7.24 15.50
CA ALA A 25 -14.77 -7.61 15.98
C ALA A 25 -13.78 -6.51 15.52
N PRO A 26 -12.92 -5.99 16.41
CA PRO A 26 -11.84 -5.12 15.98
C PRO A 26 -11.03 -5.92 14.97
N ALA A 27 -10.89 -5.35 13.76
CA ALA A 27 -10.00 -5.88 12.76
C ALA A 27 -8.60 -5.86 13.39
N SER A 28 -8.17 -6.99 13.90
CA SER A 28 -6.78 -7.21 14.26
C SER A 28 -5.99 -6.97 13.00
N ALA A 29 -5.25 -5.85 12.98
CA ALA A 29 -4.24 -5.62 11.97
C ALA A 29 -3.26 -6.80 12.07
N VAL A 30 -3.47 -7.79 11.23
CA VAL A 30 -2.51 -8.87 11.04
C VAL A 30 -1.29 -8.16 10.45
N ASN A 31 -0.27 -7.97 11.29
CA ASN A 31 1.07 -7.65 10.82
C ASN A 31 1.52 -8.84 9.97
N ALA A 32 1.16 -8.84 8.70
CA ALA A 32 1.77 -9.75 7.76
C ALA A 32 3.28 -9.48 7.80
N PRO A 33 4.12 -10.51 7.92
CA PRO A 33 5.56 -10.33 7.88
C PRO A 33 5.89 -9.56 6.60
N ALA A 34 6.59 -8.44 6.76
CA ALA A 34 7.03 -7.65 5.61
C ALA A 34 7.83 -8.58 4.69
N LEU A 35 7.39 -8.71 3.46
CA LEU A 35 8.16 -9.42 2.44
C LEU A 35 9.54 -8.76 2.36
N PRO A 36 10.64 -9.54 2.23
CA PRO A 36 11.95 -8.95 2.06
C PRO A 36 11.90 -8.02 0.84
N GLY A 37 12.17 -6.74 1.06
CA GLY A 37 12.23 -5.76 0.00
C GLY A 37 13.52 -5.93 -0.81
N ALA A 38 13.50 -5.44 -2.04
CA ALA A 38 14.66 -5.36 -2.90
C ALA A 38 14.80 -3.94 -3.47
N ALA A 39 16.02 -3.55 -3.83
CA ALA A 39 16.24 -2.23 -4.46
C ALA A 39 15.64 -2.15 -5.86
N SER A 40 15.31 -3.27 -6.48
CA SER A 40 14.69 -3.34 -7.81
C SER A 40 13.85 -4.59 -7.99
N PHE A 41 12.85 -4.46 -8.84
CA PHE A 41 12.01 -5.53 -9.35
C PHE A 41 11.96 -5.43 -10.87
N ASP A 42 11.98 -6.57 -11.54
CA ASP A 42 12.00 -6.64 -13.01
C ASP A 42 11.19 -7.83 -13.51
N ASN A 43 10.30 -7.60 -14.47
CA ASN A 43 9.56 -8.63 -15.20
C ASN A 43 9.40 -8.26 -16.69
N ALA A 44 8.64 -9.04 -17.45
CA ALA A 44 8.41 -8.81 -18.87
C ALA A 44 7.63 -7.51 -19.17
N ASN A 45 6.81 -7.03 -18.24
CA ASN A 45 5.83 -5.96 -18.46
C ASN A 45 6.30 -4.61 -17.93
N TYR A 46 7.12 -4.60 -16.87
CA TYR A 46 7.67 -3.40 -16.28
C TYR A 46 8.91 -3.70 -15.43
N SER A 47 9.65 -2.67 -15.09
CA SER A 47 10.64 -2.68 -14.01
C SER A 47 10.32 -1.58 -13.00
N ALA A 48 10.68 -1.82 -11.74
CA ALA A 48 10.60 -0.85 -10.65
C ALA A 48 11.91 -0.85 -9.88
N LYS A 49 12.41 0.32 -9.49
CA LYS A 49 13.62 0.46 -8.67
C LYS A 49 13.51 1.63 -7.71
N ILE A 50 14.19 1.53 -6.59
CA ILE A 50 14.44 2.65 -5.68
C ILE A 50 15.94 2.94 -5.66
N ALA A 51 16.32 4.22 -5.73
CA ALA A 51 17.71 4.65 -5.71
C ALA A 51 17.86 5.98 -4.98
N SER A 52 19.04 6.27 -4.41
CA SER A 52 19.35 7.58 -3.85
C SER A 52 19.42 8.62 -4.97
N ALA A 53 18.82 9.79 -4.73
CA ALA A 53 18.86 10.91 -5.66
C ALA A 53 20.14 11.77 -5.53
N GLY A 54 20.99 11.48 -4.54
CA GLY A 54 22.24 12.20 -4.32
C GLY A 54 22.86 11.92 -2.94
N PRO A 55 23.90 12.66 -2.57
CA PRO A 55 24.52 12.53 -1.25
C PRO A 55 23.55 12.90 -0.15
N CYS A 56 23.67 12.25 0.99
CA CYS A 56 22.79 12.42 2.13
C CYS A 56 23.58 12.76 3.39
N LYS A 57 23.16 13.82 4.08
CA LYS A 57 23.78 14.26 5.32
C LYS A 57 22.79 14.22 6.48
N LYS A 58 23.32 13.95 7.67
CA LYS A 58 22.56 13.98 8.92
C LYS A 58 21.80 15.30 9.06
N ASP A 59 20.56 15.22 9.59
CA ASP A 59 19.64 16.33 9.88
C ASP A 59 19.26 17.20 8.66
N GLN A 60 19.57 16.74 7.44
CA GLN A 60 19.16 17.38 6.20
C GLN A 60 18.11 16.53 5.47
N THR A 61 17.28 17.21 4.68
CA THR A 61 16.35 16.49 3.80
C THR A 61 17.11 15.82 2.67
N CYS A 62 17.13 14.51 2.67
CA CYS A 62 17.63 13.67 1.60
C CYS A 62 16.46 13.21 0.72
N SER A 63 16.76 12.70 -0.47
CA SER A 63 15.76 12.18 -1.38
C SER A 63 16.19 10.85 -1.97
N ALA A 64 15.23 9.93 -2.07
CA ALA A 64 15.33 8.78 -2.95
C ALA A 64 14.33 8.94 -4.10
N GLU A 65 14.51 8.17 -5.16
CA GLU A 65 13.60 8.12 -6.30
C GLU A 65 13.13 6.68 -6.50
N VAL A 66 11.80 6.51 -6.59
CA VAL A 66 11.20 5.27 -7.04
C VAL A 66 10.82 5.45 -8.50
N VAL A 67 11.44 4.65 -9.36
CA VAL A 67 11.26 4.72 -10.81
C VAL A 67 10.59 3.46 -11.31
N VAL A 68 9.47 3.61 -12.01
CA VAL A 68 8.79 2.53 -12.74
C VAL A 68 8.94 2.79 -14.23
N VAL A 69 9.30 1.77 -14.99
CA VAL A 69 9.40 1.82 -16.46
C VAL A 69 8.55 0.70 -17.05
N ALA A 70 7.58 1.05 -17.86
CA ALA A 70 6.77 0.10 -18.62
C ALA A 70 7.58 -0.50 -19.78
N LYS A 71 7.37 -1.78 -20.10
CA LYS A 71 8.12 -2.54 -21.11
C LYS A 71 7.19 -3.11 -22.19
N GLY A 72 7.78 -3.46 -23.32
CA GLY A 72 7.04 -4.07 -24.44
C GLY A 72 5.88 -3.19 -24.91
N GLU A 73 4.70 -3.76 -24.97
CA GLU A 73 3.46 -3.07 -25.36
C GLU A 73 2.78 -2.31 -24.20
N TYR A 74 3.33 -2.42 -22.97
CA TYR A 74 2.75 -1.75 -21.82
C TYR A 74 3.15 -0.29 -21.75
N HIS A 75 2.26 0.52 -21.18
CA HIS A 75 2.45 1.93 -20.86
C HIS A 75 2.01 2.21 -19.43
N ILE A 76 2.42 3.34 -18.89
CA ILE A 76 2.02 3.82 -17.57
C ILE A 76 0.54 4.17 -17.58
N ASN A 77 -0.23 3.63 -16.63
CA ASN A 77 -1.63 4.00 -16.47
C ASN A 77 -1.74 5.32 -15.68
N ASP A 78 -1.86 6.43 -16.38
CA ASP A 78 -1.93 7.78 -15.80
C ASP A 78 -3.19 8.03 -14.93
N LYS A 79 -4.22 7.22 -15.11
CA LYS A 79 -5.47 7.25 -14.31
C LYS A 79 -5.36 6.50 -13.00
N TYR A 80 -4.38 5.62 -12.86
CA TYR A 80 -4.15 4.86 -11.64
C TYR A 80 -3.47 5.72 -10.58
N PRO A 81 -3.89 5.64 -9.29
CA PRO A 81 -3.25 6.38 -8.21
C PRO A 81 -1.95 5.69 -7.79
N TYR A 82 -0.84 5.98 -8.46
CA TYR A 82 0.48 5.54 -8.05
C TYR A 82 0.76 5.99 -6.63
N ARG A 83 1.25 5.08 -5.79
CA ARG A 83 1.58 5.36 -4.39
C ARG A 83 2.81 4.57 -3.98
N PHE A 84 3.70 5.24 -3.27
CA PHE A 84 4.75 4.60 -2.50
C PHE A 84 4.48 4.88 -1.02
N LYS A 85 3.99 3.88 -0.30
CA LYS A 85 3.72 3.96 1.13
C LYS A 85 4.97 3.53 1.89
N LEU A 86 5.60 4.48 2.56
CA LEU A 86 6.77 4.24 3.42
C LEU A 86 6.38 3.41 4.66
N GLU A 87 7.35 2.74 5.25
CA GLU A 87 7.17 2.00 6.52
C GLU A 87 6.67 2.93 7.62
N ASP A 88 5.69 2.44 8.38
CA ASP A 88 5.13 3.15 9.52
C ASP A 88 5.01 2.17 10.72
N PRO A 89 5.71 2.41 11.84
CA PRO A 89 6.58 3.54 12.12
C PRO A 89 7.86 3.57 11.28
N PRO A 90 8.46 4.76 11.08
CA PRO A 90 9.75 4.88 10.38
C PRO A 90 10.84 4.08 11.08
N PRO A 91 11.83 3.52 10.35
CA PRO A 91 13.00 2.90 10.94
C PRO A 91 13.75 3.84 11.89
N VAL A 92 14.42 3.26 12.89
CA VAL A 92 15.17 4.04 13.89
C VAL A 92 16.17 4.98 13.22
N GLY A 93 16.10 6.25 13.58
CA GLY A 93 16.98 7.28 13.03
C GLY A 93 16.56 7.84 11.68
N LEU A 94 15.34 7.54 11.22
CA LEU A 94 14.73 8.18 10.06
C LEU A 94 13.44 8.92 10.43
N LYS A 95 13.14 9.98 9.71
CA LYS A 95 11.86 10.68 9.72
C LYS A 95 11.36 10.81 8.29
N TYR A 96 10.09 10.56 8.09
CA TYR A 96 9.41 10.75 6.81
C TYR A 96 8.51 11.98 6.90
N PRO A 97 8.87 13.11 6.24
CA PRO A 97 8.00 14.30 6.18
C PRO A 97 6.64 13.98 5.56
N LYS A 98 6.61 13.00 4.65
CA LYS A 98 5.42 12.53 3.95
C LYS A 98 5.44 11.00 3.93
N PRO A 99 4.56 10.32 4.68
CA PRO A 99 4.59 8.84 4.76
C PRO A 99 4.02 8.15 3.51
N VAL A 100 3.27 8.88 2.69
CA VAL A 100 2.72 8.37 1.43
C VAL A 100 3.07 9.34 0.32
N ILE A 101 3.83 8.86 -0.66
CA ILE A 101 4.22 9.61 -1.85
C ILE A 101 3.24 9.24 -2.96
N GLY A 102 2.58 10.21 -3.54
CA GLY A 102 1.56 10.01 -4.56
C GLY A 102 1.93 10.60 -5.91
N LYS A 103 0.93 10.65 -6.79
CA LYS A 103 1.09 11.18 -8.15
C LYS A 103 1.54 12.64 -8.15
N GLU A 104 1.10 13.41 -7.15
CA GLU A 104 1.45 14.83 -6.96
C GLU A 104 2.95 15.07 -6.71
N ASP A 105 3.66 14.05 -6.21
CA ASP A 105 5.11 14.09 -5.96
C ASP A 105 5.91 13.39 -7.06
N SER A 106 5.30 13.17 -8.21
CA SER A 106 5.90 12.41 -9.30
C SER A 106 6.04 13.22 -10.59
N THR A 107 6.97 12.78 -11.41
CA THR A 107 6.97 13.07 -12.84
C THR A 107 6.56 11.83 -13.60
N MET A 108 5.71 12.00 -14.62
CA MET A 108 5.12 10.88 -15.34
C MET A 108 5.07 11.18 -16.83
N ASP A 109 5.45 10.19 -17.62
CA ASP A 109 5.24 10.14 -19.06
C ASP A 109 4.61 8.79 -19.45
N GLU A 110 4.42 8.54 -20.74
CA GLU A 110 3.78 7.31 -21.25
C GLU A 110 4.49 6.02 -20.82
N ARG A 111 5.81 6.06 -20.63
CA ARG A 111 6.64 4.87 -20.38
C ARG A 111 7.25 4.85 -19.00
N LYS A 112 7.23 5.95 -18.28
CA LYS A 112 7.97 6.08 -17.02
C LYS A 112 7.22 6.94 -16.02
N VAL A 113 7.29 6.52 -14.76
CA VAL A 113 6.94 7.36 -13.60
C VAL A 113 8.09 7.38 -12.61
N THR A 114 8.39 8.57 -12.07
CA THR A 114 9.41 8.78 -11.03
C THR A 114 8.75 9.47 -9.84
N LEU A 115 8.72 8.81 -8.70
CA LEU A 115 8.21 9.31 -7.42
C LEU A 115 9.39 9.81 -6.58
N LYS A 116 9.32 11.06 -6.07
CA LYS A 116 10.34 11.63 -5.20
C LYS A 116 10.02 11.34 -3.74
N VAL A 117 10.93 10.68 -3.04
CA VAL A 117 10.75 10.17 -1.66
C VAL A 117 11.66 10.96 -0.72
N PRO A 118 11.15 12.02 -0.06
CA PRO A 118 11.93 12.78 0.91
C PRO A 118 12.04 12.01 2.25
N PHE A 119 13.20 12.07 2.88
CA PHE A 119 13.45 11.55 4.21
C PHE A 119 14.52 12.38 4.94
N VAL A 120 14.50 12.35 6.26
CA VAL A 120 15.46 13.07 7.11
C VAL A 120 16.11 12.08 8.05
N PRO A 121 17.43 11.80 7.89
CA PRO A 121 18.16 10.96 8.83
C PRO A 121 18.58 11.75 10.09
N ALA A 122 18.34 11.19 11.26
CA ALA A 122 18.70 11.78 12.54
C ALA A 122 20.14 11.43 13.00
N SER A 123 20.82 10.54 12.28
CA SER A 123 22.21 10.14 12.58
C SER A 123 22.91 9.66 11.31
N ALA A 124 24.23 9.81 11.29
CA ALA A 124 25.09 9.29 10.24
C ALA A 124 25.10 7.73 10.21
N GLY A 125 25.69 7.16 9.18
CA GLY A 125 25.77 5.72 8.94
C GLY A 125 24.75 5.20 7.95
N GLU A 126 24.62 3.89 7.85
CA GLU A 126 23.67 3.26 6.95
C GLU A 126 22.22 3.41 7.46
N LYS A 127 21.32 3.80 6.57
CA LYS A 127 19.88 3.92 6.81
C LYS A 127 19.10 3.17 5.75
N LYS A 128 18.10 2.43 6.17
CA LYS A 128 17.21 1.70 5.26
C LYS A 128 15.94 2.51 5.02
N VAL A 129 15.69 2.91 3.78
CA VAL A 129 14.43 3.50 3.32
C VAL A 129 13.63 2.41 2.63
N ALA A 130 12.45 2.09 3.14
CA ALA A 130 11.64 1.01 2.62
C ALA A 130 10.17 1.41 2.52
N GLY A 131 9.45 0.79 1.57
CA GLY A 131 8.04 1.04 1.38
C GLY A 131 7.40 0.12 0.34
N LEU A 132 6.07 0.19 0.28
CA LEU A 132 5.24 -0.57 -0.65
C LEU A 132 4.82 0.32 -1.82
N LEU A 133 5.30 0.00 -3.00
CA LEU A 133 4.90 0.62 -4.27
C LEU A 133 3.61 -0.05 -4.77
N SER A 134 2.59 0.76 -5.06
CA SER A 134 1.39 0.36 -5.80
C SER A 134 1.45 1.01 -7.17
N LEU A 135 1.31 0.21 -8.23
CA LEU A 135 1.47 0.65 -9.61
C LEU A 135 0.43 0.00 -10.54
N SER A 136 0.27 0.55 -11.73
CA SER A 136 -0.49 -0.08 -12.82
C SER A 136 0.13 0.25 -14.17
N VAL A 137 0.29 -0.78 -15.00
CA VAL A 137 0.68 -0.65 -16.40
C VAL A 137 -0.38 -1.28 -17.29
N CYS A 138 -0.68 -0.67 -18.42
CA CYS A 138 -1.71 -1.13 -19.35
C CYS A 138 -1.13 -1.42 -20.73
N SER A 139 -1.67 -2.44 -21.39
CA SER A 139 -1.54 -2.67 -22.84
C SER A 139 -2.87 -2.36 -23.52
N ALA A 140 -2.96 -2.56 -24.82
CA ALA A 140 -4.23 -2.46 -25.55
C ALA A 140 -5.27 -3.48 -25.07
N ALA A 141 -4.83 -4.62 -24.51
CA ALA A 141 -5.69 -5.72 -24.10
C ALA A 141 -6.11 -5.67 -22.62
N ASN A 142 -5.21 -5.25 -21.71
CA ASN A 142 -5.46 -5.31 -20.27
C ASN A 142 -4.61 -4.33 -19.49
N CYS A 143 -5.02 -4.08 -18.24
CA CYS A 143 -4.23 -3.38 -17.23
C CYS A 143 -3.79 -4.33 -16.12
N LEU A 144 -2.52 -4.26 -15.76
CA LEU A 144 -1.93 -4.98 -14.65
C LEU A 144 -1.78 -4.02 -13.47
N MET A 145 -2.39 -4.36 -12.34
CA MET A 145 -2.18 -3.69 -11.06
C MET A 145 -1.28 -4.55 -10.19
N ASP A 146 -0.23 -3.98 -9.64
CA ASP A 146 0.74 -4.72 -8.86
C ASP A 146 1.23 -3.93 -7.64
N LYS A 147 1.84 -4.65 -6.68
CA LYS A 147 2.44 -4.09 -5.48
C LYS A 147 3.82 -4.69 -5.27
N GLN A 148 4.82 -3.83 -5.12
CA GLN A 148 6.20 -4.23 -4.94
C GLN A 148 6.77 -3.62 -3.66
N GLN A 149 7.32 -4.47 -2.78
CA GLN A 149 8.09 -4.02 -1.63
C GLN A 149 9.49 -3.62 -2.13
N LEU A 150 9.81 -2.35 -2.00
CA LEU A 150 11.12 -1.83 -2.37
C LEU A 150 11.86 -1.31 -1.14
N ASP A 151 13.17 -1.56 -1.08
CA ASP A 151 14.03 -1.01 -0.06
C ASP A 151 15.39 -0.54 -0.62
N LEU A 152 15.95 0.46 0.05
CA LEU A 152 17.21 1.07 -0.30
C LEU A 152 18.03 1.32 0.97
N THR A 153 19.28 0.86 0.98
CA THR A 153 20.26 1.28 1.98
C THR A 153 20.99 2.53 1.48
N VAL A 154 20.90 3.62 2.27
CA VAL A 154 21.55 4.89 1.99
C VAL A 154 22.64 5.13 3.00
N LYS A 155 23.83 5.51 2.54
CA LYS A 155 24.92 6.00 3.39
C LYS A 155 24.67 7.48 3.70
N VAL A 156 24.67 7.83 4.99
CA VAL A 156 24.49 9.17 5.52
C VAL A 156 25.83 9.64 6.13
N ASP A 157 26.29 10.78 5.68
CA ASP A 157 27.51 11.45 6.19
C ASP A 157 27.23 12.38 7.37
#